data_bcc33dfdb3a299187d4552b1b25b71bc
#
_entry.id   bcc33dfdb3a299187d4552b1b25b71bc
#
_cell.length_a   1.000
_cell.length_b   1.000
_cell.length_c   1.000
_cell.angle_alpha   90.00
_cell.angle_beta   90.00
_cell.angle_gamma   90.00
#
_symmetry.space_group_name_H-M   'P 1'
#
loop_
_entity.id
_entity.type
_entity.pdbx_description
1 polymer ?
#
loop_
_entity_poly.entity_id
_entity_poly.type
_entity_poly.pdbx_seq_one_letter_code
_entity_poly.pdbx_strand_id
1 'polypeptide(L)'
;VASTATVRKAEEQVNNVFLRRVSVFPPHGLDVEDNFFSVQRSVEDKPGRLYMGICSPGSSRPAVLIRVYVALLTAAQSLFHRFGAAADPYMTVVGYFNSLRELGGMRRLAEDDVQTRAYRVQMSDVKRPGLSQRSVRIVDELTSRVSNKDIPKKLDQLEVKFKQVWDE
;
A
#
# COMPACT_ATOMS: atom_id res chain seq x y z
N VAL A 1 29.12 -2.12 -16.66
CA VAL A 1 28.29 -2.27 -15.45
C VAL A 1 26.89 -1.81 -15.79
N ALA A 2 25.88 -2.62 -15.47
CA ALA A 2 24.47 -2.28 -15.60
C ALA A 2 23.79 -2.48 -14.24
N SER A 3 22.85 -1.59 -13.92
CA SER A 3 22.03 -1.69 -12.70
C SER A 3 20.58 -1.89 -13.08
N THR A 4 19.91 -2.80 -12.39
CA THR A 4 18.48 -3.09 -12.62
C THR A 4 17.86 -3.66 -11.35
N ALA A 5 16.59 -3.39 -11.14
CA ALA A 5 15.86 -3.89 -9.97
C ALA A 5 15.56 -5.39 -10.06
N THR A 6 15.17 -5.88 -11.24
CA THR A 6 14.80 -7.29 -11.43
C THR A 6 15.00 -7.70 -12.87
N VAL A 7 15.80 -8.73 -13.10
CA VAL A 7 16.02 -9.34 -14.42
C VAL A 7 15.74 -10.84 -14.34
N ARG A 8 14.77 -11.31 -15.12
CA ARG A 8 14.59 -12.75 -15.31
C ARG A 8 15.59 -13.23 -16.35
N LYS A 9 16.27 -14.37 -16.11
CA LYS A 9 17.23 -14.96 -17.05
C LYS A 9 18.32 -13.95 -17.47
N ALA A 10 18.97 -13.30 -16.49
CA ALA A 10 19.98 -12.27 -16.74
C ALA A 10 21.11 -12.74 -17.67
N GLU A 11 21.59 -13.97 -17.50
CA GLU A 11 22.65 -14.56 -18.35
C GLU A 11 22.25 -14.64 -19.81
N GLU A 12 21.04 -15.15 -20.08
CA GLU A 12 20.53 -15.29 -21.43
C GLU A 12 20.34 -13.93 -22.12
N GLN A 13 19.75 -12.96 -21.38
CA GLN A 13 19.52 -11.62 -21.92
C GLN A 13 20.83 -10.88 -22.20
N VAL A 14 21.77 -10.90 -21.27
CA VAL A 14 23.07 -10.22 -21.44
C VAL A 14 23.89 -10.88 -22.53
N ASN A 15 23.87 -12.21 -22.61
CA ASN A 15 24.57 -12.91 -23.69
C ASN A 15 23.97 -12.59 -25.07
N ASN A 16 22.64 -12.55 -25.19
CA ASN A 16 21.96 -12.25 -26.45
C ASN A 16 22.19 -10.82 -26.94
N VAL A 17 22.33 -9.86 -26.03
CA VAL A 17 22.51 -8.44 -26.39
C VAL A 17 23.98 -8.05 -26.53
N PHE A 18 24.84 -8.55 -25.65
CA PHE A 18 26.24 -8.09 -25.57
C PHE A 18 27.26 -9.16 -25.92
N LEU A 19 26.86 -10.40 -26.16
CA LEU A 19 27.72 -11.55 -26.42
C LEU A 19 28.80 -11.74 -25.33
N ARG A 20 28.45 -11.44 -24.08
CA ARG A 20 29.36 -11.48 -22.92
C ARG A 20 28.78 -12.30 -21.79
N ARG A 21 29.67 -12.86 -20.99
CA ARG A 21 29.27 -13.48 -19.72
C ARG A 21 28.87 -12.41 -18.72
N VAL A 22 27.88 -12.72 -17.89
CA VAL A 22 27.42 -11.85 -16.81
C VAL A 22 27.90 -12.39 -15.45
N SER A 23 28.31 -11.50 -14.57
CA SER A 23 28.45 -11.78 -13.16
C SER A 23 27.43 -10.93 -12.42
N VAL A 24 26.59 -11.58 -11.62
CA VAL A 24 25.57 -10.89 -10.82
C VAL A 24 26.19 -10.49 -9.49
N PHE A 25 26.02 -9.23 -9.14
CA PHE A 25 26.47 -8.68 -7.86
C PHE A 25 25.29 -7.96 -7.18
N PRO A 26 25.12 -8.10 -5.88
CA PRO A 26 25.92 -8.91 -4.96
C PRO A 26 25.63 -10.41 -5.12
N PRO A 27 26.57 -11.29 -4.69
CA PRO A 27 26.27 -12.71 -4.57
C PRO A 27 25.19 -12.93 -3.51
N HIS A 28 24.58 -14.11 -3.50
CA HIS A 28 23.63 -14.47 -2.44
C HIS A 28 24.29 -14.39 -1.07
N GLY A 29 23.62 -13.73 -0.13
CA GLY A 29 24.06 -13.71 1.27
C GLY A 29 23.97 -15.08 1.91
N LEU A 30 24.89 -15.37 2.83
CA LEU A 30 24.85 -16.58 3.66
C LEU A 30 23.82 -16.46 4.80
N ASP A 31 23.60 -15.22 5.25
CA ASP A 31 22.68 -14.87 6.30
C ASP A 31 21.55 -13.99 5.72
N VAL A 32 20.32 -14.29 6.08
CA VAL A 32 19.14 -13.53 5.66
C VAL A 32 19.08 -12.16 6.35
N GLU A 33 19.66 -12.06 7.54
CA GLU A 33 19.65 -10.85 8.36
C GLU A 33 20.79 -9.89 8.03
N ASP A 34 21.86 -10.39 7.39
CA ASP A 34 23.04 -9.62 7.01
C ASP A 34 23.45 -9.92 5.57
N ASN A 35 23.31 -8.94 4.70
CA ASN A 35 23.74 -9.02 3.31
C ASN A 35 24.50 -7.76 2.91
N PHE A 36 25.13 -7.77 1.73
CA PHE A 36 26.02 -6.69 1.29
C PHE A 36 25.41 -5.28 1.36
N PHE A 37 24.14 -5.14 1.12
CA PHE A 37 23.47 -3.81 1.08
C PHE A 37 22.62 -3.50 2.32
N SER A 38 22.28 -4.48 3.14
CA SER A 38 21.36 -4.28 4.24
C SER A 38 21.62 -5.24 5.39
N VAL A 39 21.42 -4.74 6.58
CA VAL A 39 21.48 -5.48 7.84
C VAL A 39 20.12 -5.31 8.55
N GLN A 40 19.60 -6.39 9.09
CA GLN A 40 18.41 -6.34 9.91
C GLN A 40 18.74 -5.71 11.26
N ARG A 41 18.02 -4.65 11.62
CA ARG A 41 18.17 -4.06 12.95
C ARG A 41 17.26 -4.76 13.95
N SER A 42 17.70 -4.81 15.20
CA SER A 42 16.86 -5.25 16.30
C SER A 42 15.61 -4.36 16.42
N VAL A 43 14.49 -4.95 16.79
CA VAL A 43 13.25 -4.20 17.10
C VAL A 43 13.38 -3.31 18.33
N GLU A 44 14.39 -3.57 19.19
CA GLU A 44 14.75 -2.73 20.34
C GLU A 44 15.40 -1.42 19.89
N ASP A 45 16.21 -1.47 18.82
CA ASP A 45 16.88 -0.29 18.26
C ASP A 45 15.93 0.57 17.44
N LYS A 46 15.06 -0.08 16.68
CA LYS A 46 14.11 0.60 15.81
C LYS A 46 12.82 -0.21 15.64
N PRO A 47 11.63 0.38 15.87
CA PRO A 47 10.36 -0.29 15.64
C PRO A 47 10.26 -0.83 14.22
N GLY A 48 9.87 -2.08 14.10
CA GLY A 48 9.63 -2.76 12.84
C GLY A 48 8.23 -2.50 12.27
N ARG A 49 7.90 -3.22 11.19
CA ARG A 49 6.54 -3.23 10.64
C ARG A 49 5.64 -4.07 11.54
N LEU A 50 4.46 -3.55 11.82
CA LEU A 50 3.42 -4.32 12.52
C LEU A 50 2.59 -5.10 11.50
N TYR A 51 2.56 -6.42 11.63
CA TYR A 51 1.70 -7.32 10.87
C TYR A 51 0.52 -7.74 11.75
N MET A 52 -0.69 -7.41 11.31
CA MET A 52 -1.92 -7.74 12.04
C MET A 52 -2.77 -8.71 11.21
N GLY A 53 -3.00 -9.91 11.71
CA GLY A 53 -3.93 -10.87 11.14
C GLY A 53 -5.36 -10.54 11.60
N ILE A 54 -6.30 -10.45 10.66
CA ILE A 54 -7.71 -10.24 10.96
C ILE A 54 -8.48 -11.47 10.52
N CYS A 55 -9.02 -12.20 11.49
CA CYS A 55 -9.88 -13.36 11.27
C CYS A 55 -11.30 -13.04 11.75
N SER A 56 -12.30 -13.30 10.93
CA SER A 56 -13.70 -13.07 11.26
C SER A 56 -14.56 -14.24 10.79
N PRO A 57 -14.62 -15.33 11.58
CA PRO A 57 -15.45 -16.49 11.27
C PRO A 57 -16.91 -16.07 11.10
N GLY A 58 -17.60 -16.64 10.12
CA GLY A 58 -19.01 -16.35 9.86
C GLY A 58 -19.30 -15.05 9.09
N SER A 59 -18.28 -14.27 8.74
CA SER A 59 -18.41 -13.07 7.89
C SER A 59 -17.80 -13.30 6.50
N SER A 60 -18.43 -12.74 5.47
CA SER A 60 -17.83 -12.77 4.13
C SER A 60 -16.57 -11.90 4.06
N ARG A 61 -15.58 -12.32 3.25
CA ARG A 61 -14.34 -11.55 3.04
C ARG A 61 -14.61 -10.10 2.64
N PRO A 62 -15.51 -9.78 1.69
CA PRO A 62 -15.84 -8.40 1.35
C PRO A 62 -16.37 -7.59 2.54
N ALA A 63 -17.23 -8.16 3.36
CA ALA A 63 -17.78 -7.47 4.53
C ALA A 63 -16.70 -7.13 5.57
N VAL A 64 -15.71 -8.02 5.74
CA VAL A 64 -14.57 -7.77 6.62
C VAL A 64 -13.68 -6.67 6.05
N LEU A 65 -13.36 -6.74 4.75
CA LEU A 65 -12.51 -5.74 4.07
C LEU A 65 -13.14 -4.34 4.13
N ILE A 66 -14.44 -4.20 3.90
CA ILE A 66 -15.14 -2.91 4.03
C ILE A 66 -14.94 -2.36 5.45
N ARG A 67 -15.15 -3.16 6.48
CA ARG A 67 -15.01 -2.73 7.88
C ARG A 67 -13.58 -2.32 8.21
N VAL A 68 -12.59 -3.09 7.74
CA VAL A 68 -11.17 -2.79 7.94
C VAL A 68 -10.79 -1.47 7.28
N TYR A 69 -11.18 -1.28 6.01
CA TYR A 69 -10.87 -0.04 5.30
C TYR A 69 -11.54 1.18 5.93
N VAL A 70 -12.80 1.06 6.32
CA VAL A 70 -13.50 2.13 7.05
C VAL A 70 -12.76 2.45 8.36
N ALA A 71 -12.38 1.44 9.13
CA ALA A 71 -11.68 1.64 10.39
C ALA A 71 -10.32 2.33 10.18
N LEU A 72 -9.51 1.86 9.22
CA LEU A 72 -8.21 2.46 8.93
C LEU A 72 -8.31 3.91 8.46
N LEU A 73 -9.19 4.18 7.49
CA LEU A 73 -9.38 5.52 6.93
C LEU A 73 -9.89 6.53 7.97
N THR A 74 -10.87 6.13 8.78
CA THR A 74 -11.48 7.00 9.77
C THR A 74 -10.61 7.20 11.01
N ALA A 75 -9.82 6.19 11.40
CA ALA A 75 -8.80 6.33 12.42
C ALA A 75 -7.65 7.23 11.97
N ALA A 76 -7.17 7.07 10.73
CA ALA A 76 -6.16 7.94 10.14
C ALA A 76 -6.63 9.40 10.12
N GLN A 77 -7.90 9.66 9.78
CA GLN A 77 -8.47 11.00 9.83
C GLN A 77 -8.47 11.58 11.25
N SER A 78 -8.78 10.77 12.24
CA SER A 78 -8.71 11.18 13.65
C SER A 78 -7.28 11.53 14.08
N LEU A 79 -6.30 10.72 13.65
CA LEU A 79 -4.88 11.01 13.88
C LEU A 79 -4.46 12.31 13.18
N PHE A 80 -4.92 12.54 11.97
CA PHE A 80 -4.61 13.77 11.23
C PHE A 80 -5.18 15.01 11.92
N HIS A 81 -6.40 14.96 12.46
CA HIS A 81 -6.96 16.06 13.25
C HIS A 81 -6.13 16.35 14.49
N ARG A 82 -5.52 15.34 15.10
CA ARG A 82 -4.74 15.47 16.34
C ARG A 82 -3.29 15.86 16.09
N PHE A 83 -2.65 15.32 15.06
CA PHE A 83 -1.21 15.43 14.84
C PHE A 83 -0.82 16.13 13.54
N GLY A 84 -1.80 16.53 12.72
CA GLY A 84 -1.56 17.22 11.46
C GLY A 84 -0.67 16.42 10.49
N ALA A 85 0.29 17.08 9.87
CA ALA A 85 1.17 16.52 8.86
C ALA A 85 2.00 15.30 9.33
N ALA A 86 2.20 15.12 10.64
CA ALA A 86 2.88 13.92 11.15
C ALA A 86 2.07 12.63 10.92
N ALA A 87 0.75 12.74 10.75
CA ALA A 87 -0.13 11.61 10.43
C ALA A 87 -0.25 11.33 8.92
N ASP A 88 0.35 12.15 8.05
CA ASP A 88 0.26 12.01 6.60
C ASP A 88 0.59 10.60 6.08
N PRO A 89 1.63 9.88 6.55
CA PRO A 89 1.92 8.51 6.12
C PRO A 89 0.78 7.51 6.32
N TYR A 90 -0.17 7.79 7.20
CA TYR A 90 -1.32 6.94 7.48
C TYR A 90 -2.58 7.32 6.68
N MET A 91 -2.51 8.40 5.89
CA MET A 91 -3.67 8.90 5.16
C MET A 91 -3.98 8.12 3.88
N THR A 92 -3.09 7.26 3.43
CA THR A 92 -3.26 6.40 2.26
C THR A 92 -3.39 4.94 2.67
N VAL A 93 -4.43 4.28 2.20
CA VAL A 93 -4.63 2.83 2.38
C VAL A 93 -4.34 2.14 1.05
N VAL A 94 -3.43 1.16 1.07
CA VAL A 94 -3.07 0.35 -0.10
C VAL A 94 -3.54 -1.08 0.10
N GLY A 95 -4.36 -1.58 -0.81
CA GLY A 95 -4.85 -2.95 -0.82
C GLY A 95 -4.14 -3.78 -1.88
N TYR A 96 -3.60 -4.93 -1.50
CA TYR A 96 -3.01 -5.91 -2.41
C TYR A 96 -3.95 -7.08 -2.63
N PHE A 97 -4.14 -7.48 -3.88
CA PHE A 97 -5.04 -8.55 -4.28
C PHE A 97 -4.32 -9.56 -5.17
N ASN A 98 -4.64 -10.82 -5.00
CA ASN A 98 -4.03 -11.92 -5.76
C ASN A 98 -4.61 -12.03 -7.18
N SER A 99 -5.73 -11.40 -7.46
CA SER A 99 -6.37 -11.46 -8.78
C SER A 99 -7.03 -10.15 -9.17
N LEU A 100 -7.10 -9.88 -10.47
CA LEU A 100 -7.82 -8.72 -11.03
C LEU A 100 -9.33 -8.75 -10.72
N ARG A 101 -9.90 -9.94 -10.54
CA ARG A 101 -11.31 -10.11 -10.18
C ARG A 101 -11.57 -9.63 -8.76
N GLU A 102 -10.72 -10.01 -7.81
CA GLU A 102 -10.82 -9.56 -6.41
C GLU A 102 -10.60 -8.05 -6.30
N LEU A 103 -9.58 -7.54 -7.01
CA LEU A 103 -9.28 -6.11 -7.06
C LEU A 103 -10.47 -5.30 -7.59
N GLY A 104 -11.03 -5.68 -8.75
CA GLY A 104 -12.18 -4.97 -9.34
C GLY A 104 -13.42 -5.02 -8.45
N GLY A 105 -13.68 -6.15 -7.79
CA GLY A 105 -14.73 -6.27 -6.79
C GLY A 105 -14.51 -5.33 -5.61
N MET A 106 -13.28 -5.26 -5.07
CA MET A 106 -12.97 -4.39 -3.95
C MET A 106 -12.97 -2.90 -4.33
N ARG A 107 -12.50 -2.56 -5.53
CA ARG A 107 -12.56 -1.18 -6.02
C ARG A 107 -14.00 -0.65 -5.99
N ARG A 108 -14.95 -1.41 -6.52
CA ARG A 108 -16.36 -1.04 -6.48
C ARG A 108 -16.87 -0.86 -5.05
N LEU A 109 -16.53 -1.77 -4.15
CA LEU A 109 -16.90 -1.65 -2.73
C LEU A 109 -16.26 -0.45 -2.05
N ALA A 110 -15.05 -0.07 -2.47
CA ALA A 110 -14.38 1.12 -1.95
C ALA A 110 -15.06 2.41 -2.40
N GLU A 111 -15.49 2.48 -3.66
CA GLU A 111 -16.20 3.63 -4.25
C GLU A 111 -17.60 3.81 -3.65
N ASP A 112 -18.30 2.71 -3.31
CA ASP A 112 -19.67 2.73 -2.80
C ASP A 112 -19.73 2.62 -1.26
N ASP A 113 -19.46 1.42 -0.75
CA ASP A 113 -19.67 1.07 0.66
C ASP A 113 -18.66 1.74 1.60
N VAL A 114 -17.38 1.69 1.26
CA VAL A 114 -16.33 2.24 2.13
C VAL A 114 -16.46 3.75 2.20
N GLN A 115 -16.64 4.41 1.06
CA GLN A 115 -16.83 5.85 0.99
C GLN A 115 -18.03 6.30 1.82
N THR A 116 -19.20 5.69 1.61
CA THR A 116 -20.42 6.02 2.33
C THR A 116 -20.29 5.82 3.84
N ARG A 117 -19.73 4.68 4.25
CA ARG A 117 -19.58 4.34 5.68
C ARG A 117 -18.50 5.18 6.37
N ALA A 118 -17.39 5.48 5.71
CA ALA A 118 -16.35 6.36 6.24
C ALA A 118 -16.86 7.79 6.42
N TYR A 119 -17.66 8.27 5.48
CA TYR A 119 -18.30 9.58 5.59
C TYR A 119 -19.33 9.64 6.73
N ARG A 120 -20.09 8.58 6.93
CA ARG A 120 -21.16 8.50 7.94
C ARG A 120 -20.74 7.92 9.29
N VAL A 121 -19.45 7.72 9.54
CA VAL A 121 -18.96 7.02 10.75
C VAL A 121 -19.43 7.65 12.05
N GLN A 122 -19.60 8.98 12.08
CA GLN A 122 -20.07 9.73 13.25
C GLN A 122 -21.60 9.82 13.35
N MET A 123 -22.31 9.46 12.29
CA MET A 123 -23.80 9.45 12.27
C MET A 123 -24.38 8.15 12.83
N SER A 124 -23.54 7.16 13.14
CA SER A 124 -23.97 5.90 13.75
C SER A 124 -24.38 6.13 15.20
N ASP A 125 -25.48 5.51 15.62
CA ASP A 125 -25.95 5.52 17.02
C ASP A 125 -24.91 4.97 17.98
N VAL A 126 -24.05 4.08 17.50
CA VAL A 126 -22.90 3.56 18.24
C VAL A 126 -21.71 4.48 18.06
N LYS A 127 -21.51 5.39 19.00
CA LYS A 127 -20.30 6.24 19.01
C LYS A 127 -19.05 5.38 19.20
N ARG A 128 -18.12 5.52 18.25
CA ARG A 128 -16.83 4.84 18.28
C ARG A 128 -15.73 5.87 18.52
N PRO A 129 -15.18 5.97 19.72
CA PRO A 129 -14.11 6.92 20.01
C PRO A 129 -12.89 6.63 19.15
N GLY A 130 -12.18 7.67 18.73
CA GLY A 130 -10.98 7.55 17.89
C GLY A 130 -11.23 7.43 16.40
N LEU A 131 -12.49 7.50 15.95
CA LEU A 131 -12.84 7.55 14.53
C LEU A 131 -13.41 8.92 14.14
N SER A 132 -12.95 9.47 13.03
CA SER A 132 -13.43 10.72 12.47
C SER A 132 -13.99 10.53 11.06
N GLN A 133 -14.95 11.34 10.70
CA GLN A 133 -15.52 11.34 9.35
C GLN A 133 -14.43 11.51 8.30
N ARG A 134 -14.43 10.65 7.28
CA ARG A 134 -13.47 10.66 6.19
C ARG A 134 -14.19 10.68 4.84
N SER A 135 -13.87 11.66 4.00
CA SER A 135 -14.24 11.64 2.59
C SER A 135 -13.17 10.90 1.79
N VAL A 136 -13.58 9.89 1.03
CA VAL A 136 -12.70 9.13 0.12
C VAL A 136 -13.12 9.49 -1.29
N ARG A 137 -12.38 10.37 -1.95
CA ARG A 137 -12.74 10.86 -3.30
C ARG A 137 -11.96 10.18 -4.41
N ILE A 138 -10.76 9.70 -4.08
CA ILE A 138 -9.86 9.08 -5.05
C ILE A 138 -9.71 7.61 -4.68
N VAL A 139 -10.15 6.74 -5.56
CA VAL A 139 -9.88 5.29 -5.52
C VAL A 139 -9.22 4.93 -6.84
N ASP A 140 -7.93 4.62 -6.78
CA ASP A 140 -7.15 4.28 -7.97
C ASP A 140 -6.66 2.84 -7.92
N GLU A 141 -6.26 2.31 -9.07
CA GLU A 141 -5.74 0.95 -9.19
C GLU A 141 -4.40 0.93 -9.95
N LEU A 142 -3.50 0.07 -9.50
CA LEU A 142 -2.26 -0.23 -10.19
C LEU A 142 -2.25 -1.71 -10.53
N THR A 143 -2.37 -2.03 -11.82
CA THR A 143 -2.45 -3.40 -12.32
C THR A 143 -1.51 -3.57 -13.51
N SER A 144 -1.30 -4.82 -13.93
CA SER A 144 -0.55 -5.14 -15.16
C SER A 144 -1.16 -4.57 -16.45
N ARG A 145 -2.39 -4.03 -16.37
CA ARG A 145 -3.07 -3.37 -17.50
C ARG A 145 -2.69 -1.89 -17.64
N VAL A 146 -2.09 -1.31 -16.60
CA VAL A 146 -1.63 0.07 -16.67
C VAL A 146 -0.43 0.15 -17.59
N SER A 147 -0.46 1.10 -18.52
CA SER A 147 0.66 1.34 -19.44
C SER A 147 1.94 1.70 -18.66
N ASN A 148 3.09 1.22 -19.10
CA ASN A 148 4.38 1.58 -18.49
C ASN A 148 4.62 3.10 -18.45
N LYS A 149 4.01 3.86 -19.37
CA LYS A 149 4.08 5.34 -19.40
C LYS A 149 3.26 6.00 -18.29
N ASP A 150 2.23 5.34 -17.78
CA ASP A 150 1.31 5.88 -16.79
C ASP A 150 1.70 5.46 -15.36
N ILE A 151 2.55 4.44 -15.22
CA ILE A 151 3.04 4.01 -13.90
C ILE A 151 3.74 5.15 -13.13
N PRO A 152 4.69 5.90 -13.73
CA PRO A 152 5.34 7.01 -13.04
C PRO A 152 4.33 8.06 -12.55
N LYS A 153 3.35 8.44 -13.38
CA LYS A 153 2.31 9.40 -13.00
C LYS A 153 1.49 8.95 -11.80
N LYS A 154 1.17 7.64 -11.74
CA LYS A 154 0.45 7.07 -10.58
C LYS A 154 1.30 7.04 -9.33
N LEU A 155 2.60 6.82 -9.46
CA LEU A 155 3.54 6.90 -8.33
C LEU A 155 3.68 8.34 -7.83
N ASP A 156 3.79 9.30 -8.74
CA ASP A 156 3.84 10.73 -8.39
C ASP A 156 2.58 11.16 -7.60
N GLN A 157 1.40 10.65 -7.97
CA GLN A 157 0.17 10.89 -7.23
C GLN A 157 0.19 10.35 -5.80
N LEU A 158 0.90 9.24 -5.54
CA LEU A 158 1.07 8.69 -4.19
C LEU A 158 2.02 9.51 -3.32
N GLU A 159 2.88 10.33 -3.91
CA GLU A 159 3.78 11.22 -3.18
C GLU A 159 3.10 12.53 -2.72
N VAL A 160 1.94 12.86 -3.27
CA VAL A 160 1.20 14.08 -2.91
C VAL A 160 0.69 13.97 -1.48
N LYS A 161 1.01 14.98 -0.66
CA LYS A 161 0.55 15.04 0.73
C LYS A 161 -0.95 15.26 0.81
N PHE A 162 -1.56 14.70 1.84
CA PHE A 162 -3.01 14.70 2.01
C PHE A 162 -3.67 16.10 1.92
N LYS A 163 -3.05 17.14 2.47
CA LYS A 163 -3.59 18.50 2.38
C LYS A 163 -3.47 19.15 1.00
N GLN A 164 -2.48 18.75 0.21
CA GLN A 164 -2.24 19.34 -1.11
C GLN A 164 -3.32 18.95 -2.15
N VAL A 165 -4.09 17.91 -1.89
CA VAL A 165 -5.19 17.46 -2.76
C VAL A 165 -6.44 18.36 -2.65
N TRP A 166 -6.53 19.21 -1.61
CA TRP A 166 -7.75 19.94 -1.28
C TRP A 166 -7.59 21.46 -1.23
N ASP A 167 -6.36 21.96 -1.34
CA ASP A 167 -6.06 23.39 -1.35
C ASP A 167 -5.99 23.97 -2.78
N GLU A 168 -6.30 23.15 -3.80
CA GLU A 168 -6.55 23.53 -5.19
C GLU A 168 -8.05 23.45 -5.53
#